data_7f409388c6681f24899ca40690428f0b
#
_entry.id   7f409388c6681f24899ca40690428f0b
#
_cell.length_a   1.000
_cell.length_b   1.000
_cell.length_c   1.000
_cell.angle_alpha   90.00
_cell.angle_beta   90.00
_cell.angle_gamma   90.00
#
_symmetry.space_group_name_H-M   'P 1'
#
loop_
_entity.id
_entity.type
_entity.pdbx_description
1 polymer ?
#
loop_
_entity_poly.entity_id
_entity_poly.type
_entity_poly.pdbx_seq_one_letter_code
_entity_poly.pdbx_strand_id
1 'polypeptide(L)'
;VAIGRSIVRNPKVFLFDEPLSNLDAALRGGMRVELSRLHRELDATMVYVTHDQVEAMTMADRIVVLNDGRVEQFGSPMELYHHPVTKFVAGFIGQPNMNFVPGEIASIDRDTVRIKLDGGGEMNVPVEQGDAAAGERVEVGMRPEDITTGEGFEMNIEVLDRLGGTAITYGKLNDG
;
A
#
# COMPACT_ATOMS: atom_id res chain seq x y z
N VAL A 1 -19.25 -23.04 3.60
CA VAL A 1 -19.80 -24.20 2.88
C VAL A 1 -19.27 -24.26 1.45
N ALA A 2 -19.30 -23.18 0.66
CA ALA A 2 -18.85 -23.18 -0.75
C ALA A 2 -17.35 -23.56 -0.88
N ILE A 3 -16.48 -22.93 -0.09
CA ILE A 3 -15.04 -23.24 -0.05
C ILE A 3 -14.79 -24.72 0.26
N GLY A 4 -15.45 -25.27 1.30
CA GLY A 4 -15.31 -26.70 1.65
C GLY A 4 -15.75 -27.66 0.54
N ARG A 5 -16.75 -27.30 -0.25
CA ARG A 5 -17.15 -28.12 -1.41
C ARG A 5 -16.12 -28.13 -2.53
N SER A 6 -15.42 -27.01 -2.74
CA SER A 6 -14.35 -26.94 -3.76
C SER A 6 -13.13 -27.74 -3.34
N ILE A 7 -12.76 -27.71 -2.07
CA ILE A 7 -11.59 -28.44 -1.52
C ILE A 7 -11.76 -29.96 -1.70
N VAL A 8 -12.94 -30.50 -1.37
CA VAL A 8 -13.21 -31.95 -1.46
C VAL A 8 -13.06 -32.49 -2.90
N ARG A 9 -13.18 -31.64 -3.91
CA ARG A 9 -13.00 -32.02 -5.32
C ARG A 9 -11.54 -32.15 -5.75
N ASN A 10 -10.61 -31.74 -4.89
CA ASN A 10 -9.16 -31.75 -5.15
C ASN A 10 -8.78 -31.16 -6.52
N PRO A 11 -9.19 -29.93 -6.87
CA PRO A 11 -8.88 -29.32 -8.16
C PRO A 11 -7.41 -28.88 -8.23
N LYS A 12 -6.86 -28.78 -9.43
CA LYS A 12 -5.54 -28.20 -9.65
C LYS A 12 -5.53 -26.66 -9.55
N VAL A 13 -6.68 -26.03 -9.75
CA VAL A 13 -6.85 -24.56 -9.69
C VAL A 13 -8.10 -24.23 -8.92
N PHE A 14 -7.98 -23.35 -7.94
CA PHE A 14 -9.09 -22.73 -7.24
C PHE A 14 -9.32 -21.31 -7.75
N LEU A 15 -10.57 -20.93 -7.93
CA LEU A 15 -10.97 -19.56 -8.24
C LEU A 15 -11.87 -19.06 -7.12
N PHE A 16 -11.40 -18.05 -6.39
CA PHE A 16 -12.13 -17.39 -5.31
C PHE A 16 -12.45 -15.96 -5.72
N ASP A 17 -13.75 -15.65 -5.73
CA ASP A 17 -14.23 -14.30 -5.99
C ASP A 17 -14.79 -13.72 -4.70
N GLU A 18 -14.04 -12.82 -4.07
CA GLU A 18 -14.33 -12.17 -2.79
C GLU A 18 -14.86 -13.12 -1.69
N PRO A 19 -14.21 -14.23 -1.38
CA PRO A 19 -14.79 -15.29 -0.57
C PRO A 19 -15.02 -14.91 0.89
N LEU A 20 -14.38 -13.84 1.40
CA LEU A 20 -14.48 -13.37 2.78
C LEU A 20 -15.30 -12.09 2.95
N SER A 21 -15.79 -11.49 1.86
CA SER A 21 -16.49 -10.19 1.87
C SER A 21 -17.72 -10.14 2.80
N ASN A 22 -18.43 -11.25 2.91
CA ASN A 22 -19.66 -11.36 3.72
C ASN A 22 -19.42 -11.79 5.18
N LEU A 23 -18.17 -11.82 5.66
CA LEU A 23 -17.84 -12.19 7.02
C LEU A 23 -17.62 -10.96 7.90
N ASP A 24 -17.95 -11.06 9.19
CA ASP A 24 -17.52 -10.06 10.17
C ASP A 24 -16.00 -10.02 10.33
N ALA A 25 -15.48 -8.92 10.90
CA ALA A 25 -14.03 -8.68 10.99
C ALA A 25 -13.29 -9.77 11.78
N ALA A 26 -13.87 -10.28 12.87
CA ALA A 26 -13.22 -11.28 13.71
C ALA A 26 -13.13 -12.63 12.97
N LEU A 27 -14.22 -13.04 12.35
CA LEU A 27 -14.28 -14.28 11.57
C LEU A 27 -13.42 -14.19 10.31
N ARG A 28 -13.38 -13.02 9.65
CA ARG A 28 -12.53 -12.77 8.48
C ARG A 28 -11.05 -12.97 8.83
N GLY A 29 -10.58 -12.43 9.97
CA GLY A 29 -9.21 -12.63 10.45
C GLY A 29 -8.86 -14.11 10.62
N GLY A 30 -9.71 -14.88 11.31
CA GLY A 30 -9.53 -16.32 11.46
C GLY A 30 -9.51 -17.08 10.14
N MET A 31 -10.45 -16.76 9.23
CA MET A 31 -10.53 -17.40 7.92
C MET A 31 -9.33 -17.12 7.01
N ARG A 32 -8.72 -15.93 7.09
CA ARG A 32 -7.46 -15.65 6.36
C ARG A 32 -6.35 -16.60 6.78
N VAL A 33 -6.18 -16.80 8.08
CA VAL A 33 -5.16 -17.72 8.61
C VAL A 33 -5.40 -19.15 8.10
N GLU A 34 -6.66 -19.61 8.14
CA GLU A 34 -7.00 -20.96 7.69
C GLU A 34 -6.82 -21.13 6.17
N LEU A 35 -7.18 -20.12 5.36
CA LEU A 35 -6.96 -20.17 3.91
C LEU A 35 -5.46 -20.13 3.56
N SER A 36 -4.66 -19.32 4.26
CA SER A 36 -3.21 -19.30 4.07
C SER A 36 -2.55 -20.63 4.46
N ARG A 37 -3.08 -21.31 5.48
CA ARG A 37 -2.63 -22.64 5.86
C ARG A 37 -3.00 -23.67 4.80
N LEU A 38 -4.24 -23.64 4.35
CA LEU A 38 -4.75 -24.51 3.30
C LEU A 38 -3.96 -24.36 1.99
N HIS A 39 -3.63 -23.13 1.60
CA HIS A 39 -2.79 -22.86 0.43
C HIS A 39 -1.44 -23.55 0.51
N ARG A 40 -0.80 -23.52 1.69
CA ARG A 40 0.49 -24.20 1.91
C ARG A 40 0.40 -25.72 1.97
N GLU A 41 -0.75 -26.26 2.37
CA GLU A 41 -1.00 -27.70 2.44
C GLU A 41 -1.42 -28.32 1.10
N LEU A 42 -2.03 -27.51 0.23
CA LEU A 42 -2.49 -27.95 -1.09
C LEU A 42 -1.47 -27.53 -2.15
N ASP A 43 -1.02 -28.52 -2.93
CA ASP A 43 -0.20 -28.25 -4.14
C ASP A 43 -1.10 -27.83 -5.31
N ALA A 44 -1.76 -26.67 -5.15
CA ALA A 44 -2.75 -26.18 -6.10
C ALA A 44 -2.60 -24.67 -6.33
N THR A 45 -2.80 -24.24 -7.56
CA THR A 45 -2.85 -22.80 -7.88
C THR A 45 -4.15 -22.20 -7.38
N MET A 46 -4.06 -21.08 -6.66
CA MET A 46 -5.21 -20.32 -6.18
C MET A 46 -5.25 -18.95 -6.83
N VAL A 47 -6.32 -18.63 -7.54
CA VAL A 47 -6.62 -17.28 -8.01
C VAL A 47 -7.66 -16.69 -7.06
N TYR A 48 -7.31 -15.59 -6.43
CA TYR A 48 -8.11 -14.97 -5.39
C TYR A 48 -8.39 -13.51 -5.74
N VAL A 49 -9.66 -13.15 -5.90
CA VAL A 49 -10.09 -11.77 -6.13
C VAL A 49 -10.53 -11.17 -4.80
N THR A 50 -10.01 -10.00 -4.48
CA THR A 50 -10.37 -9.24 -3.29
C THR A 50 -10.18 -7.75 -3.51
N HIS A 51 -10.93 -6.93 -2.78
CA HIS A 51 -10.69 -5.50 -2.62
C HIS A 51 -10.04 -5.17 -1.25
N ASP A 52 -9.80 -6.17 -0.42
CA ASP A 52 -9.14 -6.02 0.89
C ASP A 52 -7.61 -6.16 0.72
N GLN A 53 -6.90 -5.06 0.94
CA GLN A 53 -5.43 -5.03 0.84
C GLN A 53 -4.75 -5.99 1.81
N VAL A 54 -5.31 -6.15 3.03
CA VAL A 54 -4.73 -7.03 4.03
C VAL A 54 -4.80 -8.49 3.57
N GLU A 55 -5.91 -8.88 2.92
CA GLU A 55 -6.02 -10.20 2.30
C GLU A 55 -4.97 -10.39 1.21
N ALA A 56 -4.87 -9.44 0.27
CA ALA A 56 -3.89 -9.50 -0.81
C ALA A 56 -2.45 -9.57 -0.29
N MET A 57 -2.08 -8.67 0.62
CA MET A 57 -0.71 -8.56 1.14
C MET A 57 -0.28 -9.75 2.01
N THR A 58 -1.22 -10.41 2.71
CA THR A 58 -0.89 -11.49 3.66
C THR A 58 -1.03 -12.89 3.09
N MET A 59 -1.82 -13.08 2.04
CA MET A 59 -2.14 -14.41 1.52
C MET A 59 -1.52 -14.71 0.16
N ALA A 60 -1.23 -13.69 -0.65
CA ALA A 60 -0.77 -13.90 -2.02
C ALA A 60 0.75 -14.06 -2.12
N ASP A 61 1.20 -14.96 -2.99
CA ASP A 61 2.59 -15.01 -3.47
C ASP A 61 2.84 -13.90 -4.52
N ARG A 62 1.82 -13.62 -5.33
CA ARG A 62 1.85 -12.58 -6.37
C ARG A 62 0.52 -11.85 -6.40
N ILE A 63 0.59 -10.53 -6.58
CA ILE A 63 -0.57 -9.64 -6.68
C ILE A 63 -0.62 -9.04 -8.07
N VAL A 64 -1.82 -8.98 -8.64
CA VAL A 64 -2.12 -8.17 -9.83
C VAL A 64 -3.02 -7.02 -9.37
N VAL A 65 -2.55 -5.80 -9.49
CA VAL A 65 -3.37 -4.60 -9.25
C VAL A 65 -4.05 -4.20 -10.55
N LEU A 66 -5.37 -4.10 -10.49
CA LEU A 66 -6.22 -3.71 -11.62
C LEU A 66 -6.85 -2.35 -11.36
N ASN A 67 -6.86 -1.49 -12.37
CA ASN A 67 -7.54 -0.21 -12.37
C ASN A 67 -8.22 0.00 -13.72
N ASP A 68 -9.51 0.29 -13.74
CA ASP A 68 -10.31 0.49 -14.96
C ASP A 68 -10.09 -0.59 -16.04
N GLY A 69 -9.99 -1.86 -15.61
CA GLY A 69 -9.80 -3.00 -16.50
C GLY A 69 -8.40 -3.17 -17.05
N ARG A 70 -7.42 -2.38 -16.58
CA ARG A 70 -6.01 -2.48 -16.96
C ARG A 70 -5.16 -2.98 -15.80
N VAL A 71 -4.10 -3.71 -16.13
CA VAL A 71 -3.10 -4.12 -15.15
C VAL A 71 -2.17 -2.94 -14.89
N GLU A 72 -2.20 -2.43 -13.65
CA GLU A 72 -1.29 -1.36 -13.19
C GLU A 72 0.08 -1.93 -12.81
N GLN A 73 0.08 -3.00 -12.05
CA GLN A 73 1.31 -3.68 -11.63
C GLN A 73 1.05 -5.15 -11.30
N PHE A 74 2.06 -5.97 -11.50
CA PHE A 74 2.11 -7.37 -11.11
C PHE A 74 3.43 -7.66 -10.41
N GLY A 75 3.39 -8.26 -9.22
CA GLY A 75 4.59 -8.56 -8.44
C GLY A 75 4.29 -9.24 -7.11
N SER A 76 5.31 -9.45 -6.31
CA SER A 76 5.14 -9.89 -4.92
C SER A 76 4.53 -8.75 -4.07
N PRO A 77 3.88 -9.07 -2.93
CA PRO A 77 3.34 -8.05 -2.04
C PRO A 77 4.36 -6.97 -1.66
N MET A 78 5.57 -7.37 -1.28
CA MET A 78 6.62 -6.44 -0.85
C MET A 78 7.18 -5.61 -2.02
N GLU A 79 7.21 -6.18 -3.23
CA GLU A 79 7.60 -5.43 -4.43
C GLU A 79 6.60 -4.30 -4.74
N LEU A 80 5.29 -4.58 -4.66
CA LEU A 80 4.27 -3.55 -4.85
C LEU A 80 4.31 -2.48 -3.76
N TYR A 81 4.65 -2.86 -2.54
CA TYR A 81 4.73 -1.94 -1.40
C TYR A 81 5.94 -1.01 -1.48
N HIS A 82 7.14 -1.55 -1.75
CA HIS A 82 8.39 -0.78 -1.77
C HIS A 82 8.69 -0.12 -3.12
N HIS A 83 8.25 -0.74 -4.22
CA HIS A 83 8.54 -0.29 -5.58
C HIS A 83 7.27 -0.14 -6.43
N PRO A 84 6.29 0.68 -6.01
CA PRO A 84 5.09 0.94 -6.80
C PRO A 84 5.47 1.67 -8.10
N VAL A 85 4.96 1.18 -9.24
CA VAL A 85 5.29 1.77 -10.55
C VAL A 85 4.36 2.91 -10.96
N THR A 86 3.22 3.06 -10.26
CA THR A 86 2.29 4.18 -10.48
C THR A 86 1.82 4.78 -9.15
N LYS A 87 1.41 6.04 -9.19
CA LYS A 87 0.78 6.72 -8.04
C LYS A 87 -0.46 5.95 -7.55
N PHE A 88 -1.22 5.34 -8.47
CA PHE A 88 -2.37 4.52 -8.11
C PHE A 88 -1.96 3.35 -7.22
N VAL A 89 -0.96 2.56 -7.63
CA VAL A 89 -0.46 1.42 -6.84
C VAL A 89 0.10 1.89 -5.51
N ALA A 90 0.89 2.97 -5.49
CA ALA A 90 1.46 3.55 -4.28
C ALA A 90 0.39 3.95 -3.26
N GLY A 91 -0.70 4.57 -3.71
CA GLY A 91 -1.82 4.99 -2.87
C GLY A 91 -2.78 3.85 -2.51
N PHE A 92 -2.84 2.79 -3.34
CA PHE A 92 -3.72 1.66 -3.11
C PHE A 92 -3.11 0.63 -2.16
N ILE A 93 -1.80 0.39 -2.21
CA ILE A 93 -1.10 -0.61 -1.41
C ILE A 93 -0.54 0.02 -0.13
N GLY A 94 -0.94 -0.52 1.03
CA GLY A 94 -0.52 -0.07 2.36
C GLY A 94 -1.68 0.53 3.18
N GLN A 95 -1.66 0.32 4.49
CA GLN A 95 -2.69 0.80 5.41
C GLN A 95 -2.05 1.31 6.71
N PRO A 96 -2.17 2.63 6.99
CA PRO A 96 -2.86 3.66 6.20
C PRO A 96 -2.26 3.89 4.82
N ASN A 97 -3.03 4.56 3.93
CA ASN A 97 -2.57 4.85 2.56
C ASN A 97 -1.37 5.80 2.57
N MET A 98 -0.58 5.75 1.50
CA MET A 98 0.53 6.69 1.27
C MET A 98 0.00 8.13 1.16
N ASN A 99 0.71 9.07 1.79
CA ASN A 99 0.46 10.50 1.63
C ASN A 99 1.19 11.01 0.39
N PHE A 100 0.55 11.90 -0.36
CA PHE A 100 1.16 12.58 -1.51
C PHE A 100 1.18 14.07 -1.24
N VAL A 101 2.38 14.63 -1.19
CA VAL A 101 2.59 16.05 -0.92
C VAL A 101 3.23 16.70 -2.13
N PRO A 102 2.60 17.73 -2.72
CA PRO A 102 3.18 18.45 -3.84
C PRO A 102 4.38 19.28 -3.41
N GLY A 103 5.34 19.44 -4.32
CA GLY A 103 6.54 20.20 -4.10
C GLY A 103 7.29 20.49 -5.38
N GLU A 104 8.46 21.12 -5.23
CA GLU A 104 9.36 21.46 -6.32
C GLU A 104 10.79 21.00 -6.00
N ILE A 105 11.47 20.46 -6.98
CA ILE A 105 12.86 20.05 -6.87
C ILE A 105 13.74 21.29 -6.71
N ALA A 106 14.30 21.47 -5.52
CA ALA A 106 15.19 22.59 -5.23
C ALA A 106 16.64 22.34 -5.73
N SER A 107 17.15 21.13 -5.52
CA SER A 107 18.47 20.71 -6.02
C SER A 107 18.55 19.18 -6.14
N ILE A 108 19.46 18.73 -6.99
CA ILE A 108 19.76 17.31 -7.19
C ILE A 108 21.23 17.09 -6.91
N ASP A 109 21.52 16.23 -5.94
CA ASP A 109 22.82 15.68 -5.66
C ASP A 109 22.92 14.26 -6.21
N ARG A 110 24.08 13.59 -6.10
CA ARG A 110 24.31 12.27 -6.71
C ARG A 110 23.27 11.21 -6.33
N ASP A 111 22.87 11.14 -5.07
CA ASP A 111 22.01 10.08 -4.53
C ASP A 111 20.79 10.65 -3.76
N THR A 112 20.58 11.98 -3.85
CA THR A 112 19.57 12.67 -3.04
C THR A 112 18.98 13.83 -3.83
N VAL A 113 17.67 13.94 -3.81
CA VAL A 113 16.94 15.11 -4.32
C VAL A 113 16.41 15.91 -3.14
N ARG A 114 16.74 17.20 -3.10
CA ARG A 114 16.13 18.14 -2.17
C ARG A 114 14.84 18.68 -2.76
N ILE A 115 13.76 18.53 -2.04
CA ILE A 115 12.43 18.96 -2.45
C ILE A 115 11.91 20.00 -1.46
N LYS A 116 11.45 21.12 -1.98
CA LYS A 116 10.71 22.13 -1.24
C LYS A 116 9.23 21.79 -1.35
N LEU A 117 8.59 21.53 -0.21
CA LEU A 117 7.16 21.19 -0.17
C LEU A 117 6.30 22.45 -0.25
N ASP A 118 5.14 22.36 -0.90
CA ASP A 118 4.20 23.49 -1.01
C ASP A 118 3.64 23.92 0.34
N GLY A 119 3.43 22.96 1.26
CA GLY A 119 3.01 23.23 2.66
C GLY A 119 4.13 23.71 3.58
N GLY A 120 5.26 24.19 3.03
CA GLY A 120 6.41 24.64 3.80
C GLY A 120 7.37 23.51 4.19
N GLY A 121 8.61 23.88 4.46
CA GLY A 121 9.69 22.95 4.77
C GLY A 121 10.37 22.36 3.53
N GLU A 122 11.49 21.72 3.80
CA GLU A 122 12.27 21.01 2.80
C GLU A 122 12.57 19.60 3.28
N MET A 123 12.70 18.68 2.33
CA MET A 123 13.10 17.30 2.62
C MET A 123 14.13 16.80 1.63
N ASN A 124 14.96 15.89 2.09
CA ASN A 124 15.92 15.18 1.24
C ASN A 124 15.37 13.76 0.99
N VAL A 125 15.16 13.43 -0.27
CA VAL A 125 14.65 12.14 -0.69
C VAL A 125 15.78 11.37 -1.38
N PRO A 126 16.14 10.18 -0.88
CA PRO A 126 17.07 9.32 -1.60
C PRO A 126 16.35 8.81 -2.86
N VAL A 127 16.94 9.04 -4.01
CA VAL A 127 16.40 8.59 -5.30
C VAL A 127 17.52 8.05 -6.17
N GLU A 128 17.21 7.04 -6.98
CA GLU A 128 18.07 6.68 -8.08
C GLU A 128 18.04 7.80 -9.13
N GLN A 129 19.20 8.09 -9.71
CA GLN A 129 19.36 9.19 -10.66
C GLN A 129 18.47 8.96 -11.87
N GLY A 130 17.50 9.85 -12.09
CA GLY A 130 16.57 9.87 -13.24
C GLY A 130 16.75 11.16 -14.05
N ASP A 131 15.82 11.40 -14.97
CA ASP A 131 15.81 12.59 -15.86
C ASP A 131 15.24 13.86 -15.20
N ALA A 132 15.04 13.84 -13.86
CA ALA A 132 14.47 14.96 -13.12
C ALA A 132 15.41 16.19 -13.12
N ALA A 133 14.82 17.38 -13.14
CA ALA A 133 15.56 18.65 -13.17
C ALA A 133 15.14 19.57 -12.01
N ALA A 134 16.06 20.42 -11.56
CA ALA A 134 15.76 21.46 -10.58
C ALA A 134 14.69 22.42 -11.15
N GLY A 135 13.72 22.80 -10.32
CA GLY A 135 12.55 23.59 -10.71
C GLY A 135 11.36 22.74 -11.20
N GLU A 136 11.51 21.43 -11.33
CA GLU A 136 10.42 20.55 -11.73
C GLU A 136 9.41 20.35 -10.59
N ARG A 137 8.12 20.35 -10.94
CA ARG A 137 7.02 20.06 -10.01
C ARG A 137 6.87 18.56 -9.83
N VAL A 138 6.83 18.13 -8.59
CA VAL A 138 6.75 16.73 -8.19
C VAL A 138 5.71 16.52 -7.09
N GLU A 139 5.30 15.28 -6.90
CA GLU A 139 4.58 14.84 -5.71
C GLU A 139 5.46 13.84 -4.94
N VAL A 140 5.65 14.09 -3.66
CA VAL A 140 6.40 13.20 -2.79
C VAL A 140 5.44 12.23 -2.12
N GLY A 141 5.63 10.92 -2.37
CA GLY A 141 4.92 9.87 -1.67
C GLY A 141 5.60 9.56 -0.33
N MET A 142 4.85 9.63 0.76
CA MET A 142 5.36 9.32 2.10
C MET A 142 4.46 8.29 2.78
N ARG A 143 5.03 7.18 3.21
CA ARG A 143 4.31 6.22 4.05
C ARG A 143 4.09 6.81 5.45
N PRO A 144 2.90 6.66 6.07
CA PRO A 144 2.66 7.18 7.41
C PRO A 144 3.66 6.68 8.46
N GLU A 145 4.11 5.43 8.35
CA GLU A 145 5.09 4.80 9.23
C GLU A 145 6.52 5.34 9.08
N ASP A 146 6.84 5.99 7.95
CA ASP A 146 8.15 6.60 7.69
C ASP A 146 8.20 8.05 8.20
N ILE A 147 7.05 8.63 8.58
CA ILE A 147 6.98 9.99 9.10
C ILE A 147 7.29 9.96 10.60
N THR A 148 8.35 10.66 10.98
CA THR A 148 8.76 10.79 12.37
C THR A 148 8.54 12.22 12.87
N THR A 149 8.31 12.37 14.18
CA THR A 149 8.25 13.68 14.81
C THR A 149 9.65 14.28 14.94
N GLY A 150 9.83 15.54 14.56
CA GLY A 150 11.13 16.21 14.59
C GLY A 150 11.13 17.50 13.78
N GLU A 151 12.28 17.80 13.19
CA GLU A 151 12.45 18.92 12.26
C GLU A 151 11.94 18.51 10.87
N GLY A 152 11.35 19.45 10.13
CA GLY A 152 10.86 19.21 8.76
C GLY A 152 9.70 20.13 8.41
N PHE A 153 8.51 19.59 8.33
CA PHE A 153 7.29 20.34 8.03
C PHE A 153 6.32 20.30 9.21
N GLU A 154 5.49 21.32 9.34
CA GLU A 154 4.46 21.39 10.36
C GLU A 154 3.12 20.90 9.84
N MET A 155 2.45 20.06 10.64
CA MET A 155 1.12 19.56 10.34
C MET A 155 0.14 19.98 11.43
N ASN A 156 -0.97 20.60 11.03
CA ASN A 156 -2.12 20.85 11.90
C ASN A 156 -2.93 19.57 12.03
N ILE A 157 -2.92 18.96 13.23
CA ILE A 157 -3.69 17.75 13.51
C ILE A 157 -5.17 18.11 13.64
N GLU A 158 -6.02 17.52 12.79
CA GLU A 158 -7.46 17.69 12.80
C GLU A 158 -8.16 16.54 13.54
N VAL A 159 -7.66 15.30 13.35
CA VAL A 159 -8.23 14.08 13.94
C VAL A 159 -7.12 13.19 14.48
N LEU A 160 -7.40 12.57 15.61
CA LEU A 160 -6.55 11.58 16.25
C LEU A 160 -7.35 10.31 16.55
N ASP A 161 -7.14 9.27 15.80
CA ASP A 161 -7.73 7.95 16.01
C ASP A 161 -6.82 7.09 16.92
N ARG A 162 -7.34 6.73 18.09
CA ARG A 162 -6.63 5.88 19.05
C ARG A 162 -7.09 4.44 18.93
N LEU A 163 -6.22 3.56 18.44
CA LEU A 163 -6.50 2.15 18.20
C LEU A 163 -5.87 1.23 19.27
N GLY A 164 -5.73 1.72 20.49
CA GLY A 164 -5.09 1.01 21.59
C GLY A 164 -3.57 1.14 21.56
N GLY A 165 -2.88 0.23 20.95
CA GLY A 165 -1.40 0.25 20.86
C GLY A 165 -0.83 1.22 19.83
N THR A 166 -1.65 1.75 18.94
CA THR A 166 -1.27 2.67 17.87
C THR A 166 -2.22 3.87 17.85
N ALA A 167 -1.75 5.01 17.37
CA ALA A 167 -2.59 6.17 17.07
C ALA A 167 -2.30 6.63 15.65
N ILE A 168 -3.37 6.95 14.91
CA ILE A 168 -3.28 7.53 13.56
C ILE A 168 -3.70 8.99 13.65
N THR A 169 -2.84 9.88 13.16
CA THR A 169 -3.12 11.30 13.07
C THR A 169 -3.49 11.69 11.65
N TYR A 170 -4.55 12.45 11.52
CA TYR A 170 -4.96 13.09 10.27
C TYR A 170 -4.86 14.60 10.43
N GLY A 171 -4.32 15.26 9.45
CA GLY A 171 -4.13 16.70 9.49
C GLY A 171 -3.77 17.28 8.12
N LYS A 172 -3.56 18.57 8.12
CA LYS A 172 -3.14 19.34 6.94
C LYS A 172 -1.79 19.97 7.18
N LEU A 173 -0.97 20.03 6.14
CA LEU A 173 0.22 20.85 6.15
C LEU A 173 -0.18 22.34 6.23
N ASN A 174 0.64 23.15 6.88
CA ASN A 174 0.43 24.59 6.92
C ASN A 174 0.59 25.12 5.47
N ASP A 175 -0.43 25.84 4.95
CA ASP A 175 -0.52 26.45 3.61
C ASP A 175 -1.03 25.54 2.47
N GLY A 176 -1.83 24.51 2.78
CA GLY A 176 -2.57 23.74 1.79
C GLY A 176 -4.02 24.17 1.67
#